data_d3b5f8cdd69497c9f92e18f2bca1d693
#
_entry.id   d3b5f8cdd69497c9f92e18f2bca1d693
#
_cell.length_a   1.000
_cell.length_b   1.000
_cell.length_c   1.000
_cell.angle_alpha   90.00
_cell.angle_beta   90.00
_cell.angle_gamma   90.00
#
_symmetry.space_group_name_H-M   'P 1'
#
loop_
_entity.id
_entity.type
_entity.pdbx_description
1 polymer ?
#
loop_
_entity_poly.entity_id
_entity_poly.type
_entity_poly.pdbx_seq_one_letter_code
_entity_poly.pdbx_strand_id
1 'polypeptide(L)'
;MPARVLRVLVPALALLAGAEAGTAGADEISLVDLLRSAGDYVIGYADAFRLVVAEEEYVQRLRTSPGGPVQETRRLGSDVVFVHVSGAGFPWWLLRDVYEVNGSPVRDRQARLEKLLVGPMEDGLARARAIADEGARFNLGRGHWNFNVPTLVLAFLHPSVQPRFSFAKKGRATIEGRSFVEIAFRELSPPTVVRGPDSHPDILAAGRVWIHAGRDGTVGRTELTLEVREGRATTRATATTEYRPYPPLALWVPVEMHDRVQTDVVGARGPSNSVEVVDGLAAYSGFRQAGVSTQEEFRVPEPQPR
;
A
#
# COMPACT_ATOMS: atom_id res chain seq x y z
N MET A 1 -41.51 59.57 63.14
CA MET A 1 -41.45 58.78 61.90
C MET A 1 -40.18 57.92 61.97
N PRO A 2 -40.28 56.61 62.08
CA PRO A 2 -39.10 55.73 62.28
C PRO A 2 -38.54 55.24 60.97
N ALA A 3 -37.20 55.28 60.93
CA ALA A 3 -36.40 54.76 59.80
C ALA A 3 -36.41 53.21 59.73
N ARG A 4 -36.71 52.68 58.54
CA ARG A 4 -36.64 51.25 58.24
C ARG A 4 -35.20 50.85 57.94
N VAL A 5 -34.63 49.93 58.76
CA VAL A 5 -33.36 49.29 58.51
C VAL A 5 -33.61 48.09 57.57
N LEU A 6 -32.99 48.14 56.39
CA LEU A 6 -32.98 47.08 55.39
C LEU A 6 -31.87 46.05 55.70
N ARG A 7 -32.22 44.82 56.13
CA ARG A 7 -31.29 43.73 56.32
C ARG A 7 -31.04 43.07 54.96
N VAL A 8 -29.80 43.15 54.48
CA VAL A 8 -29.34 42.43 53.32
C VAL A 8 -28.88 41.03 53.76
N LEU A 9 -29.58 39.99 53.27
CA LEU A 9 -29.15 38.61 53.39
C LEU A 9 -28.09 38.33 52.30
N VAL A 10 -26.90 37.94 52.70
CA VAL A 10 -25.87 37.41 51.80
C VAL A 10 -26.02 35.87 51.75
N PRO A 11 -26.27 35.25 50.62
CA PRO A 11 -26.22 33.81 50.53
C PRO A 11 -24.80 33.31 50.49
N ALA A 12 -24.45 32.38 51.39
CA ALA A 12 -23.21 31.63 51.36
C ALA A 12 -23.12 30.71 50.14
N LEU A 13 -22.20 30.99 49.24
CA LEU A 13 -21.91 30.13 48.08
C LEU A 13 -21.03 28.97 48.56
N ALA A 14 -21.60 27.77 48.68
CA ALA A 14 -20.84 26.55 48.94
C ALA A 14 -20.05 26.18 47.65
N LEU A 15 -18.72 26.31 47.69
CA LEU A 15 -17.82 25.72 46.70
C LEU A 15 -17.85 24.19 46.84
N LEU A 16 -18.59 23.52 45.95
CA LEU A 16 -18.38 22.10 45.66
C LEU A 16 -17.06 21.98 44.89
N ALA A 17 -16.00 21.54 45.57
CA ALA A 17 -14.80 21.04 44.97
C ALA A 17 -15.14 19.73 44.26
N GLY A 18 -15.45 19.82 42.95
CA GLY A 18 -15.54 18.66 42.08
C GLY A 18 -14.16 18.03 41.98
N ALA A 19 -13.97 16.86 42.61
CA ALA A 19 -12.84 16.00 42.30
C ALA A 19 -13.00 15.55 40.84
N GLU A 20 -12.26 16.17 39.95
CA GLU A 20 -12.05 15.60 38.63
C GLU A 20 -11.37 14.23 38.81
N ALA A 21 -12.17 13.16 38.76
CA ALA A 21 -11.65 11.82 38.59
C ALA A 21 -10.90 11.83 37.26
N GLY A 22 -9.56 11.96 37.34
CA GLY A 22 -8.70 11.76 36.20
C GLY A 22 -9.06 10.42 35.57
N THR A 23 -9.65 10.45 34.40
CA THR A 23 -9.77 9.27 33.54
C THR A 23 -8.36 8.73 33.40
N ALA A 24 -8.09 7.59 34.07
CA ALA A 24 -6.87 6.83 33.87
C ALA A 24 -6.77 6.61 32.34
N GLY A 25 -5.89 7.35 31.70
CA GLY A 25 -5.61 7.18 30.28
C GLY A 25 -5.18 5.74 30.11
N ALA A 26 -5.93 4.97 29.33
CA ALA A 26 -5.46 3.67 28.87
C ALA A 26 -4.03 3.91 28.36
N ASP A 27 -3.04 3.20 28.92
CA ASP A 27 -1.62 3.35 28.59
C ASP A 27 -1.47 3.42 27.08
N GLU A 28 -1.09 4.58 26.59
CA GLU A 28 -0.95 4.79 25.15
C GLU A 28 0.20 3.93 24.65
N ILE A 29 -0.15 2.90 23.83
CA ILE A 29 0.84 1.98 23.26
C ILE A 29 2.04 2.74 22.70
N SER A 30 3.25 2.35 23.05
CA SER A 30 4.47 3.01 22.58
C SER A 30 4.67 2.81 21.07
N LEU A 31 5.42 3.71 20.42
CA LEU A 31 5.77 3.54 19.00
C LEU A 31 6.56 2.24 18.78
N VAL A 32 7.46 1.91 19.72
CA VAL A 32 8.28 0.70 19.63
C VAL A 32 7.42 -0.56 19.70
N ASP A 33 6.42 -0.59 20.59
CA ASP A 33 5.52 -1.74 20.71
C ASP A 33 4.59 -1.86 19.50
N LEU A 34 4.10 -0.74 18.95
CA LEU A 34 3.33 -0.74 17.70
C LEU A 34 4.14 -1.31 16.54
N LEU A 35 5.39 -0.86 16.37
CA LEU A 35 6.25 -1.34 15.29
C LEU A 35 6.65 -2.81 15.47
N ARG A 36 6.87 -3.25 16.71
CA ARG A 36 7.13 -4.67 17.01
C ARG A 36 5.92 -5.52 16.64
N SER A 37 4.72 -5.18 17.12
CA SER A 37 3.51 -5.94 16.82
C SER A 37 3.18 -5.94 15.32
N ALA A 38 3.42 -4.81 14.61
CA ALA A 38 3.27 -4.76 13.16
C ALA A 38 4.29 -5.63 12.44
N GLY A 39 5.53 -5.71 12.93
CA GLY A 39 6.54 -6.62 12.41
C GLY A 39 6.14 -8.09 12.54
N ASP A 40 5.66 -8.49 13.71
CA ASP A 40 5.16 -9.85 13.97
C ASP A 40 3.95 -10.16 13.07
N TYR A 41 3.01 -9.21 12.94
CA TYR A 41 1.87 -9.32 12.04
C TYR A 41 2.30 -9.54 10.58
N VAL A 42 3.28 -8.77 10.11
CA VAL A 42 3.75 -8.84 8.71
C VAL A 42 4.48 -10.16 8.42
N ILE A 43 5.20 -10.73 9.38
CA ILE A 43 5.80 -12.08 9.23
C ILE A 43 4.68 -13.11 9.04
N GLY A 44 3.69 -13.13 9.94
CA GLY A 44 2.54 -14.05 9.82
C GLY A 44 1.71 -13.82 8.54
N TYR A 45 1.57 -12.55 8.13
CA TYR A 45 0.93 -12.18 6.88
C TYR A 45 1.65 -12.77 5.67
N ALA A 46 2.98 -12.66 5.60
CA ALA A 46 3.78 -13.21 4.51
C ALA A 46 3.62 -14.73 4.40
N ASP A 47 3.60 -15.43 5.52
CA ASP A 47 3.43 -16.89 5.56
C ASP A 47 2.02 -17.30 5.10
N ALA A 48 0.98 -16.62 5.57
CA ALA A 48 -0.40 -16.92 5.22
C ALA A 48 -0.73 -16.56 3.77
N PHE A 49 -0.16 -15.47 3.25
CA PHE A 49 -0.41 -14.98 1.88
C PHE A 49 0.41 -15.70 0.81
N ARG A 50 1.46 -16.43 1.17
CA ARG A 50 2.37 -17.10 0.22
C ARG A 50 1.69 -18.00 -0.81
N LEU A 51 0.52 -18.51 -0.52
CA LEU A 51 -0.28 -19.39 -1.37
C LEU A 51 -1.67 -18.80 -1.64
N VAL A 52 -1.83 -17.49 -1.55
CA VAL A 52 -3.10 -16.83 -1.82
C VAL A 52 -3.06 -16.21 -3.21
N VAL A 53 -4.10 -16.50 -3.99
CA VAL A 53 -4.41 -15.83 -5.26
C VAL A 53 -5.61 -14.94 -5.03
N ALA A 54 -5.58 -13.73 -5.55
CA ALA A 54 -6.72 -12.83 -5.57
C ALA A 54 -7.01 -12.35 -7.00
N GLU A 55 -8.25 -12.00 -7.27
CA GLU A 55 -8.67 -11.35 -8.51
C GLU A 55 -8.49 -9.84 -8.36
N GLU A 56 -7.96 -9.18 -9.39
CA GLU A 56 -7.81 -7.73 -9.46
C GLU A 56 -8.56 -7.19 -10.67
N GLU A 57 -9.43 -6.21 -10.43
CA GLU A 57 -9.94 -5.33 -11.47
C GLU A 57 -9.24 -3.99 -11.35
N TYR A 58 -8.44 -3.62 -12.37
CA TYR A 58 -7.64 -2.40 -12.32
C TYR A 58 -8.00 -1.47 -13.48
N VAL A 59 -8.45 -0.25 -13.14
CA VAL A 59 -8.83 0.79 -14.11
C VAL A 59 -7.85 1.93 -14.03
N GLN A 60 -7.18 2.22 -15.15
CA GLN A 60 -6.25 3.33 -15.29
C GLN A 60 -6.84 4.41 -16.20
N ARG A 61 -6.60 5.69 -15.88
CA ARG A 61 -7.04 6.85 -16.67
C ARG A 61 -5.88 7.82 -16.89
N LEU A 62 -5.53 8.02 -18.17
CA LEU A 62 -4.49 8.96 -18.58
C LEU A 62 -5.08 10.32 -18.88
N ARG A 63 -4.41 11.38 -18.38
CA ARG A 63 -4.69 12.78 -18.66
C ARG A 63 -3.40 13.52 -19.02
N THR A 64 -3.51 14.59 -19.80
CA THR A 64 -2.39 15.47 -20.16
C THR A 64 -2.33 16.78 -19.37
N SER A 65 -3.21 16.90 -18.38
CA SER A 65 -3.20 17.99 -17.38
C SER A 65 -3.92 17.53 -16.10
N PRO A 66 -3.55 18.05 -14.91
CA PRO A 66 -4.28 17.79 -13.68
C PRO A 66 -5.73 18.27 -13.81
N GLY A 67 -6.71 17.38 -13.55
CA GLY A 67 -8.14 17.69 -13.67
C GLY A 67 -8.68 17.84 -15.10
N GLY A 68 -7.82 17.65 -16.13
CA GLY A 68 -8.24 17.68 -17.52
C GLY A 68 -9.06 16.46 -17.97
N PRO A 69 -9.54 16.44 -19.22
CA PRO A 69 -10.29 15.31 -19.74
C PRO A 69 -9.43 14.03 -19.81
N VAL A 70 -10.08 12.88 -19.62
CA VAL A 70 -9.45 11.57 -19.79
C VAL A 70 -9.17 11.36 -21.28
N GLN A 71 -7.92 11.10 -21.62
CA GLN A 71 -7.45 10.82 -22.98
C GLN A 71 -7.52 9.32 -23.32
N GLU A 72 -7.16 8.50 -22.34
CA GLU A 72 -7.19 7.04 -22.48
C GLU A 72 -7.68 6.41 -21.17
N THR A 73 -8.46 5.35 -21.29
CA THR A 73 -8.84 4.47 -20.17
C THR A 73 -8.41 3.07 -20.51
N ARG A 74 -7.77 2.39 -19.56
CA ARG A 74 -7.39 0.98 -19.66
C ARG A 74 -7.96 0.22 -18.49
N ARG A 75 -8.60 -0.93 -18.79
CA ARG A 75 -9.12 -1.86 -17.80
C ARG A 75 -8.33 -3.15 -17.88
N LEU A 76 -7.84 -3.62 -16.75
CA LEU A 76 -7.11 -4.88 -16.64
C LEU A 76 -7.91 -5.81 -15.72
N GLY A 77 -8.09 -7.07 -16.16
CA GLY A 77 -8.44 -8.18 -15.29
C GLY A 77 -7.20 -9.00 -15.04
N SER A 78 -6.89 -9.25 -13.77
CA SER A 78 -5.65 -9.91 -13.36
C SER A 78 -5.89 -10.91 -12.24
N ASP A 79 -5.10 -11.99 -12.21
CA ASP A 79 -4.82 -12.73 -10.99
C ASP A 79 -3.58 -12.11 -10.32
N VAL A 80 -3.63 -11.85 -9.02
CA VAL A 80 -2.48 -11.39 -8.23
C VAL A 80 -2.03 -12.48 -7.28
N VAL A 81 -0.73 -12.78 -7.31
CA VAL A 81 -0.13 -13.88 -6.55
C VAL A 81 1.10 -13.36 -5.81
N PHE A 82 1.24 -13.75 -4.54
CA PHE A 82 2.44 -13.46 -3.76
C PHE A 82 3.48 -14.55 -3.98
N VAL A 83 4.67 -14.15 -4.43
CA VAL A 83 5.77 -15.06 -4.76
C VAL A 83 6.94 -14.79 -3.83
N HIS A 84 7.43 -15.85 -3.16
CA HIS A 84 8.70 -15.77 -2.47
C HIS A 84 9.83 -16.06 -3.46
N VAL A 85 10.79 -15.13 -3.56
CA VAL A 85 11.96 -15.28 -4.42
C VAL A 85 13.20 -15.35 -3.55
N SER A 86 13.81 -16.54 -3.45
CA SER A 86 15.03 -16.75 -2.67
C SER A 86 16.18 -15.88 -3.18
N GLY A 87 16.90 -15.24 -2.26
CA GLY A 87 18.03 -14.37 -2.59
C GLY A 87 17.68 -12.96 -3.07
N ALA A 88 16.41 -12.62 -3.25
CA ALA A 88 15.99 -11.30 -3.70
C ALA A 88 16.02 -10.21 -2.62
N GLY A 89 16.32 -10.56 -1.35
CA GLY A 89 16.48 -9.61 -0.25
C GLY A 89 15.20 -8.90 0.21
N PHE A 90 14.03 -9.33 -0.29
CA PHE A 90 12.72 -8.78 0.05
C PHE A 90 11.77 -9.90 0.45
N PRO A 91 10.86 -9.70 1.42
CA PRO A 91 10.06 -10.79 2.00
C PRO A 91 9.11 -11.48 1.02
N TRP A 92 8.58 -10.75 0.04
CA TRP A 92 7.72 -11.28 -1.05
C TRP A 92 7.68 -10.35 -2.25
N TRP A 93 7.25 -10.88 -3.39
CA TRP A 93 7.00 -10.16 -4.63
C TRP A 93 5.57 -10.39 -5.08
N LEU A 94 4.93 -9.40 -5.65
CA LEU A 94 3.60 -9.56 -6.24
C LEU A 94 3.76 -9.81 -7.73
N LEU A 95 3.30 -10.96 -8.21
CA LEU A 95 3.05 -11.20 -9.62
C LEU A 95 1.63 -10.77 -9.95
N ARG A 96 1.49 -9.80 -10.86
CA ARG A 96 0.21 -9.46 -11.50
C ARG A 96 0.16 -10.19 -12.84
N ASP A 97 -0.65 -11.21 -12.91
CA ASP A 97 -0.88 -11.99 -14.12
C ASP A 97 -2.11 -11.48 -14.85
N VAL A 98 -1.91 -10.57 -15.80
CA VAL A 98 -2.99 -9.96 -16.57
C VAL A 98 -3.53 -10.97 -17.57
N TYR A 99 -4.80 -11.35 -17.44
CA TYR A 99 -5.49 -12.25 -18.35
C TYR A 99 -6.40 -11.52 -19.33
N GLU A 100 -6.81 -10.26 -19.04
CA GLU A 100 -7.70 -9.47 -19.87
C GLU A 100 -7.29 -8.00 -19.91
N VAL A 101 -7.35 -7.39 -21.09
CA VAL A 101 -7.13 -5.94 -21.31
C VAL A 101 -8.31 -5.39 -22.11
N ASN A 102 -9.07 -4.44 -21.55
CA ASN A 102 -10.24 -3.81 -22.17
C ASN A 102 -11.26 -4.83 -22.72
N GLY A 103 -11.53 -5.91 -21.99
CA GLY A 103 -12.46 -6.97 -22.41
C GLY A 103 -11.87 -7.97 -23.42
N SER A 104 -10.60 -7.84 -23.76
CA SER A 104 -9.92 -8.75 -24.70
C SER A 104 -8.92 -9.65 -23.97
N PRO A 105 -8.97 -10.98 -24.16
CA PRO A 105 -8.07 -11.89 -23.49
C PRO A 105 -6.61 -11.74 -23.98
N VAL A 106 -5.66 -11.89 -23.07
CA VAL A 106 -4.21 -11.85 -23.35
C VAL A 106 -3.76 -13.22 -23.85
N ARG A 107 -3.34 -13.30 -25.12
CA ARG A 107 -3.11 -14.57 -25.85
C ARG A 107 -1.85 -15.33 -25.44
N ASP A 108 -0.80 -14.67 -25.02
CA ASP A 108 0.52 -15.27 -24.72
C ASP A 108 0.78 -15.48 -23.23
N ARG A 109 -0.30 -15.42 -22.40
CA ARG A 109 -0.25 -15.49 -20.93
C ARG A 109 0.51 -16.72 -20.42
N GLN A 110 0.10 -17.91 -20.84
CA GLN A 110 0.67 -19.15 -20.33
C GLN A 110 2.17 -19.29 -20.63
N ALA A 111 2.58 -19.00 -21.86
CA ALA A 111 4.00 -19.07 -22.24
C ALA A 111 4.87 -18.07 -21.44
N ARG A 112 4.35 -16.90 -21.09
CA ARG A 112 5.03 -15.93 -20.27
C ARG A 112 5.19 -16.39 -18.84
N LEU A 113 4.11 -16.91 -18.23
CA LEU A 113 4.13 -17.45 -16.87
C LEU A 113 5.10 -18.62 -16.74
N GLU A 114 5.08 -19.55 -17.69
CA GLU A 114 6.02 -20.68 -17.73
C GLU A 114 7.46 -20.18 -17.79
N LYS A 115 7.78 -19.25 -18.67
CA LYS A 115 9.12 -18.66 -18.75
C LYS A 115 9.52 -17.95 -17.45
N LEU A 116 8.60 -17.24 -16.81
CA LEU A 116 8.84 -16.44 -15.62
C LEU A 116 9.03 -17.31 -14.38
N LEU A 117 8.21 -18.35 -14.19
CA LEU A 117 8.13 -19.13 -12.96
C LEU A 117 9.00 -20.39 -13.02
N VAL A 118 9.11 -21.04 -14.19
CA VAL A 118 9.78 -22.33 -14.37
C VAL A 118 11.10 -22.20 -15.14
N GLY A 119 11.25 -21.17 -15.97
CA GLY A 119 12.43 -20.96 -16.79
C GLY A 119 13.74 -20.85 -16.00
N PRO A 120 14.89 -21.24 -16.56
CA PRO A 120 16.18 -21.12 -15.92
C PRO A 120 16.50 -19.65 -15.67
N MET A 121 16.60 -19.26 -14.40
CA MET A 121 17.13 -17.97 -13.95
C MET A 121 18.18 -18.22 -12.88
N GLU A 122 19.40 -17.83 -13.18
CA GLU A 122 20.57 -18.06 -12.33
C GLU A 122 20.57 -17.16 -11.07
N ASP A 123 19.81 -16.06 -11.10
CA ASP A 123 19.79 -15.05 -10.05
C ASP A 123 18.35 -14.75 -9.59
N GLY A 124 18.10 -14.91 -8.29
CA GLY A 124 16.81 -14.58 -7.65
C GLY A 124 16.41 -13.12 -7.84
N LEU A 125 17.37 -12.18 -7.89
CA LEU A 125 17.09 -10.77 -8.12
C LEU A 125 16.62 -10.52 -9.57
N ALA A 126 17.22 -11.20 -10.55
CA ALA A 126 16.78 -11.12 -11.95
C ALA A 126 15.34 -11.63 -12.12
N ARG A 127 14.99 -12.74 -11.43
CA ARG A 127 13.60 -13.25 -11.41
C ARG A 127 12.64 -12.27 -10.77
N ALA A 128 13.01 -11.68 -9.65
CA ALA A 128 12.20 -10.68 -8.98
C ALA A 128 11.92 -9.45 -9.88
N ARG A 129 12.93 -8.97 -10.60
CA ARG A 129 12.79 -7.89 -11.59
C ARG A 129 11.84 -8.29 -12.71
N ALA A 130 12.01 -9.48 -13.28
CA ALA A 130 11.14 -9.97 -14.35
C ALA A 130 9.66 -10.11 -13.90
N ILE A 131 9.41 -10.50 -12.64
CA ILE A 131 8.06 -10.53 -12.03
C ILE A 131 7.50 -9.09 -11.95
N ALA A 132 8.31 -8.15 -11.48
CA ALA A 132 7.90 -6.75 -11.39
C ALA A 132 7.60 -6.13 -12.76
N ASP A 133 8.44 -6.40 -13.76
CA ASP A 133 8.27 -5.90 -15.13
C ASP A 133 7.02 -6.49 -15.80
N GLU A 134 6.75 -7.78 -15.59
CA GLU A 134 5.50 -8.38 -16.07
C GLU A 134 4.27 -7.73 -15.44
N GLY A 135 4.30 -7.46 -14.13
CA GLY A 135 3.22 -6.75 -13.43
C GLY A 135 2.97 -5.32 -13.95
N ALA A 136 4.01 -4.65 -14.45
CA ALA A 136 3.92 -3.29 -14.99
C ALA A 136 3.62 -3.23 -16.50
N ARG A 137 3.69 -4.35 -17.20
CA ARG A 137 3.64 -4.45 -18.68
C ARG A 137 2.47 -3.72 -19.32
N PHE A 138 1.31 -3.73 -18.68
CA PHE A 138 0.08 -3.15 -19.20
C PHE A 138 -0.26 -1.80 -18.57
N ASN A 139 0.62 -1.22 -17.74
CA ASN A 139 0.38 0.09 -17.17
C ASN A 139 0.38 1.18 -18.24
N LEU A 140 -0.49 2.20 -18.05
CA LEU A 140 -0.50 3.41 -18.87
C LEU A 140 0.64 4.35 -18.44
N GLY A 141 0.98 5.28 -19.34
CA GLY A 141 1.97 6.32 -19.13
C GLY A 141 3.36 5.95 -19.64
N ARG A 142 4.29 6.92 -19.55
CA ARG A 142 5.64 6.83 -20.13
C ARG A 142 6.61 6.02 -19.29
N GLY A 143 6.30 5.76 -18.04
CA GLY A 143 7.17 5.04 -17.10
C GLY A 143 6.67 3.63 -16.84
N HIS A 144 7.58 2.65 -16.81
CA HIS A 144 7.28 1.31 -16.28
C HIS A 144 7.39 1.37 -14.74
N TRP A 145 6.30 1.74 -14.09
CA TRP A 145 6.22 1.84 -12.64
C TRP A 145 5.57 0.58 -12.08
N ASN A 146 6.21 -0.05 -11.11
CA ASN A 146 5.70 -1.23 -10.41
C ASN A 146 5.49 -1.00 -8.90
N PHE A 147 5.32 0.27 -8.49
CA PHE A 147 5.03 0.62 -7.10
C PHE A 147 3.56 0.39 -6.71
N ASN A 148 2.66 0.18 -7.70
CA ASN A 148 1.24 -0.11 -7.52
C ASN A 148 1.01 -1.56 -7.06
N VAL A 149 1.69 -1.92 -5.98
CA VAL A 149 1.60 -3.20 -5.29
C VAL A 149 0.88 -2.97 -3.96
N PRO A 150 -0.31 -3.54 -3.73
CA PRO A 150 -1.15 -3.21 -2.59
C PRO A 150 -0.49 -3.52 -1.23
N THR A 151 0.50 -4.39 -1.20
CA THR A 151 1.19 -4.81 0.04
C THR A 151 2.61 -4.29 0.16
N LEU A 152 3.04 -3.38 -0.71
CA LEU A 152 4.42 -2.88 -0.71
C LEU A 152 4.81 -2.25 0.63
N VAL A 153 3.94 -1.40 1.19
CA VAL A 153 4.21 -0.73 2.47
C VAL A 153 4.21 -1.71 3.66
N LEU A 154 3.46 -2.82 3.59
CA LEU A 154 3.53 -3.86 4.64
C LEU A 154 4.95 -4.41 4.77
N ALA A 155 5.65 -4.59 3.64
CA ALA A 155 7.01 -5.09 3.66
C ALA A 155 8.00 -4.13 4.36
N PHE A 156 7.71 -2.81 4.41
CA PHE A 156 8.54 -1.84 5.16
C PHE A 156 8.45 -2.05 6.68
N LEU A 157 7.38 -2.69 7.15
CA LEU A 157 7.18 -3.05 8.56
C LEU A 157 7.87 -4.37 8.94
N HIS A 158 8.38 -5.14 7.98
CA HIS A 158 9.10 -6.36 8.27
C HIS A 158 10.35 -6.04 9.10
N PRO A 159 10.65 -6.80 10.20
CA PRO A 159 11.75 -6.47 11.12
C PRO A 159 13.12 -6.29 10.46
N SER A 160 13.39 -7.02 9.37
CA SER A 160 14.65 -6.87 8.61
C SER A 160 14.70 -5.59 7.75
N VAL A 161 13.57 -4.94 7.51
CA VAL A 161 13.43 -3.75 6.65
C VAL A 161 13.20 -2.49 7.48
N GLN A 162 12.47 -2.59 8.61
CA GLN A 162 12.18 -1.46 9.51
C GLN A 162 13.38 -0.57 9.83
N PRO A 163 14.61 -1.10 10.13
CA PRO A 163 15.76 -0.25 10.47
C PRO A 163 16.17 0.74 9.38
N ARG A 164 15.68 0.57 8.16
CA ARG A 164 15.94 1.48 7.03
C ARG A 164 15.03 2.72 7.04
N PHE A 165 14.05 2.77 7.94
CA PHE A 165 13.05 3.82 8.01
C PHE A 165 13.07 4.55 9.36
N SER A 166 12.71 5.84 9.33
CA SER A 166 12.26 6.57 10.50
C SER A 166 10.74 6.50 10.59
N PHE A 167 10.21 6.41 11.82
CA PHE A 167 8.77 6.34 12.09
C PHE A 167 8.38 7.40 13.13
N ALA A 168 7.18 7.99 12.98
CA ALA A 168 6.63 8.95 13.92
C ALA A 168 5.10 8.84 14.00
N LYS A 169 4.55 8.77 15.22
CA LYS A 169 3.11 8.87 15.43
C LYS A 169 2.59 10.22 14.95
N LYS A 170 1.42 10.24 14.31
CA LYS A 170 0.77 11.46 13.78
C LYS A 170 -0.63 11.67 14.32
N GLY A 171 -1.45 10.63 14.35
CA GLY A 171 -2.85 10.74 14.72
C GLY A 171 -3.49 9.40 15.01
N ARG A 172 -4.81 9.40 15.02
CA ARG A 172 -5.64 8.19 15.17
C ARG A 172 -6.77 8.23 14.16
N ALA A 173 -7.23 7.06 13.75
CA ALA A 173 -8.40 6.88 12.89
C ALA A 173 -9.21 5.68 13.35
N THR A 174 -10.50 5.67 13.02
CA THR A 174 -11.35 4.49 13.19
C THR A 174 -11.55 3.84 11.83
N ILE A 175 -11.18 2.56 11.71
CA ILE A 175 -11.34 1.75 10.49
C ILE A 175 -12.08 0.47 10.93
N GLU A 176 -13.20 0.16 10.27
CA GLU A 176 -14.04 -1.00 10.62
C GLU A 176 -14.38 -1.08 12.13
N GLY A 177 -14.70 0.07 12.74
CA GLY A 177 -15.04 0.14 14.18
C GLY A 177 -13.86 -0.04 15.15
N ARG A 178 -12.63 -0.23 14.65
CA ARG A 178 -11.41 -0.42 15.46
C ARG A 178 -10.55 0.84 15.42
N SER A 179 -9.85 1.14 16.52
CA SER A 179 -8.96 2.29 16.65
C SER A 179 -7.57 1.97 16.08
N PHE A 180 -7.11 2.81 15.16
CA PHE A 180 -5.78 2.70 14.55
C PHE A 180 -4.95 3.94 14.87
N VAL A 181 -3.64 3.75 15.05
CA VAL A 181 -2.65 4.82 15.18
C VAL A 181 -2.06 5.09 13.81
N GLU A 182 -2.12 6.34 13.37
CA GLU A 182 -1.45 6.81 12.16
C GLU A 182 0.04 7.03 12.44
N ILE A 183 0.89 6.39 11.67
CA ILE A 183 2.35 6.47 11.76
C ILE A 183 2.90 6.92 10.41
N ALA A 184 3.59 8.07 10.38
CA ALA A 184 4.36 8.47 9.22
C ALA A 184 5.68 7.70 9.19
N PHE A 185 6.13 7.34 7.98
CA PHE A 185 7.43 6.74 7.75
C PHE A 185 8.20 7.47 6.65
N ARG A 186 9.53 7.37 6.71
CA ARG A 186 10.44 7.85 5.66
C ARG A 186 11.67 6.95 5.62
N GLU A 187 12.05 6.50 4.42
CA GLU A 187 13.30 5.80 4.19
C GLU A 187 14.50 6.73 4.38
N LEU A 188 15.58 6.24 5.01
CA LEU A 188 16.67 7.08 5.50
C LEU A 188 17.78 7.27 4.45
N SER A 189 18.13 6.21 3.72
CA SER A 189 19.26 6.25 2.79
C SER A 189 19.26 5.08 1.82
N PRO A 190 19.97 5.20 0.69
CA PRO A 190 20.28 4.07 -0.20
C PRO A 190 21.10 2.96 0.50
N PRO A 191 21.04 1.72 -0.05
CA PRO A 191 20.20 1.30 -1.17
C PRO A 191 18.74 1.23 -0.76
N THR A 192 17.81 1.76 -1.58
CA THR A 192 16.38 1.85 -1.22
C THR A 192 15.62 0.55 -1.44
N VAL A 193 14.46 0.42 -0.78
CA VAL A 193 13.54 -0.72 -0.99
C VAL A 193 12.89 -0.61 -2.37
N VAL A 194 12.39 0.57 -2.71
CA VAL A 194 11.85 0.83 -4.03
C VAL A 194 12.99 1.17 -4.98
N ARG A 195 13.08 0.41 -6.07
CA ARG A 195 14.13 0.61 -7.08
C ARG A 195 13.52 1.23 -8.31
N GLY A 196 14.19 2.24 -8.82
CA GLY A 196 13.85 2.90 -10.08
C GLY A 196 14.61 2.31 -11.27
N PRO A 197 14.51 2.95 -12.42
CA PRO A 197 15.33 2.62 -13.59
C PRO A 197 16.83 2.77 -13.30
N ASP A 198 17.68 2.18 -14.14
CA ASP A 198 19.15 2.18 -13.95
C ASP A 198 19.76 3.58 -13.83
N SER A 199 19.13 4.58 -14.47
CA SER A 199 19.52 6.00 -14.36
C SER A 199 19.31 6.59 -12.98
N HIS A 200 18.33 6.08 -12.22
CA HIS A 200 17.97 6.48 -10.86
C HIS A 200 17.59 5.25 -10.04
N PRO A 201 18.57 4.44 -9.64
CA PRO A 201 18.30 3.12 -9.05
C PRO A 201 17.65 3.21 -7.67
N ASP A 202 17.83 4.31 -6.93
CA ASP A 202 17.35 4.46 -5.57
C ASP A 202 16.26 5.54 -5.47
N ILE A 203 15.08 5.14 -5.00
CA ILE A 203 13.94 6.03 -4.79
C ILE A 203 13.54 5.97 -3.33
N LEU A 204 13.80 7.03 -2.57
CA LEU A 204 13.45 7.11 -1.16
C LEU A 204 11.92 7.11 -0.98
N ALA A 205 11.42 6.13 -0.26
CA ALA A 205 10.01 6.00 0.04
C ALA A 205 9.63 6.82 1.29
N ALA A 206 8.45 7.45 1.23
CA ALA A 206 7.81 8.09 2.38
C ALA A 206 6.31 7.77 2.37
N GLY A 207 5.62 7.96 3.49
CA GLY A 207 4.18 7.73 3.54
C GLY A 207 3.64 7.59 4.94
N ARG A 208 2.51 6.88 5.04
CA ARG A 208 1.82 6.62 6.29
C ARG A 208 1.31 5.19 6.35
N VAL A 209 1.17 4.69 7.56
CA VAL A 209 0.55 3.40 7.85
C VAL A 209 -0.34 3.54 9.08
N TRP A 210 -1.49 2.91 9.04
CA TRP A 210 -2.43 2.85 10.16
C TRP A 210 -2.36 1.47 10.79
N ILE A 211 -1.78 1.41 12.01
CA ILE A 211 -1.60 0.19 12.79
C ILE A 211 -2.64 0.17 13.91
N HIS A 212 -3.31 -0.96 14.10
CA HIS A 212 -4.31 -1.14 15.15
C HIS A 212 -3.74 -0.80 16.54
N ALA A 213 -4.48 -0.01 17.30
CA ALA A 213 -4.05 0.45 18.63
C ALA A 213 -4.00 -0.67 19.68
N GLY A 214 -4.53 -1.88 19.38
CA GLY A 214 -4.28 -3.11 20.13
C GLY A 214 -2.88 -3.66 19.86
N ARG A 215 -2.58 -4.83 20.43
CA ARG A 215 -1.23 -5.44 20.33
C ARG A 215 -1.15 -6.49 19.23
N ASP A 216 -2.08 -6.51 18.29
CA ASP A 216 -2.14 -7.51 17.20
C ASP A 216 -1.41 -7.07 15.91
N GLY A 217 -0.95 -5.82 15.86
CA GLY A 217 -0.16 -5.30 14.73
C GLY A 217 -0.92 -5.15 13.40
N THR A 218 -2.23 -5.42 13.37
CA THR A 218 -3.07 -5.32 12.17
C THR A 218 -2.90 -3.98 11.48
N VAL A 219 -2.74 -3.99 10.15
CA VAL A 219 -2.70 -2.78 9.32
C VAL A 219 -4.04 -2.59 8.62
N GLY A 220 -4.64 -1.39 8.76
CA GLY A 220 -5.94 -1.06 8.17
C GLY A 220 -5.88 -0.21 6.92
N ARG A 221 -4.79 0.57 6.75
CA ARG A 221 -4.54 1.43 5.59
C ARG A 221 -3.05 1.68 5.42
N THR A 222 -2.63 1.89 4.18
CA THR A 222 -1.28 2.37 3.87
C THR A 222 -1.32 3.48 2.84
N GLU A 223 -0.39 4.42 2.92
CA GLU A 223 -0.12 5.44 1.91
C GLU A 223 1.38 5.43 1.58
N LEU A 224 1.70 5.44 0.29
CA LEU A 224 3.06 5.54 -0.24
C LEU A 224 3.20 6.81 -1.05
N THR A 225 4.35 7.47 -0.94
CA THR A 225 4.74 8.61 -1.77
C THR A 225 6.17 8.42 -2.25
N LEU A 226 6.37 8.59 -3.55
CA LEU A 226 7.66 8.53 -4.21
C LEU A 226 7.87 9.79 -5.05
N GLU A 227 9.10 10.28 -5.13
CA GLU A 227 9.48 11.37 -6.04
C GLU A 227 10.79 11.02 -6.73
N VAL A 228 10.80 11.13 -8.07
CA VAL A 228 11.98 10.92 -8.91
C VAL A 228 12.18 12.16 -9.77
N ARG A 229 13.43 12.63 -9.83
CA ARG A 229 13.83 13.73 -10.73
C ARG A 229 14.84 13.21 -11.72
N GLU A 230 14.50 13.27 -13.00
CA GLU A 230 15.35 12.82 -14.10
C GLU A 230 15.48 13.92 -15.15
N GLY A 231 16.62 14.55 -15.17
CA GLY A 231 16.86 15.69 -16.06
C GLY A 231 15.85 16.81 -15.83
N ARG A 232 14.93 17.00 -16.79
CA ARG A 232 13.86 18.02 -16.71
C ARG A 232 12.51 17.46 -16.32
N ALA A 233 12.43 16.17 -16.07
CA ALA A 233 11.23 15.50 -15.61
C ALA A 233 11.24 15.37 -14.09
N THR A 234 10.08 15.63 -13.47
CA THR A 234 9.80 15.28 -12.08
C THR A 234 8.59 14.36 -12.08
N THR A 235 8.76 13.17 -11.60
CA THR A 235 7.66 12.21 -11.42
C THR A 235 7.35 12.05 -9.96
N ARG A 236 6.08 12.24 -9.61
CA ARG A 236 5.53 11.95 -8.29
C ARG A 236 4.55 10.81 -8.40
N ALA A 237 4.72 9.82 -7.53
CA ALA A 237 3.83 8.68 -7.46
C ALA A 237 3.28 8.55 -6.04
N THR A 238 1.99 8.26 -5.94
CA THR A 238 1.30 7.98 -4.68
C THR A 238 0.47 6.72 -4.82
N ALA A 239 0.37 5.93 -3.76
CA ALA A 239 -0.57 4.81 -3.70
C ALA A 239 -1.18 4.74 -2.29
N THR A 240 -2.50 4.60 -2.22
CA THR A 240 -3.25 4.38 -0.97
C THR A 240 -3.93 3.04 -1.07
N THR A 241 -3.72 2.16 -0.08
CA THR A 241 -4.37 0.85 -0.03
C THR A 241 -5.23 0.73 1.23
N GLU A 242 -6.47 0.32 1.04
CA GLU A 242 -7.41 -0.02 2.10
C GLU A 242 -7.43 -1.52 2.35
N TYR A 243 -7.38 -1.91 3.63
CA TYR A 243 -7.46 -3.32 4.05
C TYR A 243 -8.74 -3.55 4.85
N ARG A 244 -9.32 -4.73 4.71
CA ARG A 244 -10.52 -5.16 5.44
C ARG A 244 -10.36 -6.58 5.97
N PRO A 245 -11.05 -6.92 7.07
CA PRO A 245 -11.02 -8.27 7.60
C PRO A 245 -11.59 -9.26 6.58
N TYR A 246 -10.88 -10.34 6.36
CA TYR A 246 -11.32 -11.46 5.51
C TYR A 246 -11.32 -12.76 6.34
N PRO A 247 -12.45 -13.11 6.96
CA PRO A 247 -12.55 -14.22 7.89
C PRO A 247 -12.05 -15.57 7.37
N PRO A 248 -12.26 -15.92 6.07
CA PRO A 248 -11.77 -17.21 5.56
C PRO A 248 -10.26 -17.42 5.66
N LEU A 249 -9.47 -16.34 5.67
CA LEU A 249 -8.01 -16.38 5.83
C LEU A 249 -7.55 -15.91 7.23
N ALA A 250 -8.47 -15.47 8.09
CA ALA A 250 -8.19 -14.83 9.38
C ALA A 250 -7.20 -13.64 9.26
N LEU A 251 -7.21 -12.93 8.13
CA LEU A 251 -6.34 -11.80 7.80
C LEU A 251 -7.13 -10.54 7.44
N TRP A 252 -6.46 -9.39 7.47
CA TRP A 252 -6.89 -8.20 6.76
C TRP A 252 -6.24 -8.20 5.38
N VAL A 253 -7.08 -8.18 4.32
CA VAL A 253 -6.63 -8.25 2.94
C VAL A 253 -6.81 -6.88 2.26
N PRO A 254 -6.02 -6.53 1.24
CA PRO A 254 -6.29 -5.34 0.45
C PRO A 254 -7.62 -5.51 -0.28
N VAL A 255 -8.48 -4.50 -0.23
CA VAL A 255 -9.77 -4.51 -0.96
C VAL A 255 -9.79 -3.46 -2.06
N GLU A 256 -9.06 -2.37 -1.88
CA GLU A 256 -8.99 -1.28 -2.84
C GLU A 256 -7.62 -0.60 -2.79
N MET A 257 -7.11 -0.21 -3.94
CA MET A 257 -5.92 0.62 -4.05
C MET A 257 -6.18 1.76 -5.04
N HIS A 258 -5.92 2.98 -4.60
CA HIS A 258 -5.85 4.16 -5.46
C HIS A 258 -4.39 4.52 -5.67
N ASP A 259 -3.97 4.62 -6.92
CA ASP A 259 -2.65 5.12 -7.25
C ASP A 259 -2.72 6.29 -8.23
N ARG A 260 -1.70 7.12 -8.20
CA ARG A 260 -1.54 8.26 -9.09
C ARG A 260 -0.08 8.46 -9.42
N VAL A 261 0.21 8.59 -10.72
CA VAL A 261 1.52 9.02 -11.22
C VAL A 261 1.33 10.34 -11.96
N GLN A 262 2.10 11.33 -11.56
CA GLN A 262 2.17 12.61 -12.28
C GLN A 262 3.60 12.86 -12.70
N THR A 263 3.81 13.04 -14.00
CA THR A 263 5.11 13.42 -14.58
C THR A 263 5.02 14.82 -15.16
N ASP A 264 5.82 15.72 -14.60
CA ASP A 264 5.96 17.10 -15.04
C ASP A 264 7.27 17.22 -15.82
N VAL A 265 7.23 17.66 -17.08
CA VAL A 265 8.43 17.87 -17.92
C VAL A 265 8.56 19.34 -18.28
N VAL A 266 9.66 19.95 -17.88
CA VAL A 266 9.97 21.37 -18.21
C VAL A 266 10.56 21.47 -19.62
N GLY A 267 9.95 22.28 -20.50
CA GLY A 267 10.37 22.46 -21.89
C GLY A 267 11.79 22.99 -22.02
N ALA A 268 12.49 22.58 -23.10
CA ALA A 268 13.88 22.98 -23.36
C ALA A 268 14.04 24.43 -23.86
N ARG A 269 12.99 25.00 -24.46
CA ARG A 269 13.04 26.32 -25.14
C ARG A 269 11.71 27.08 -24.98
N GLY A 270 11.31 27.41 -23.74
CA GLY A 270 10.10 28.19 -23.46
C GLY A 270 9.09 27.50 -22.56
N PRO A 271 7.92 28.13 -22.30
CA PRO A 271 7.00 27.73 -21.24
C PRO A 271 6.11 26.50 -21.56
N SER A 272 6.44 25.69 -22.55
CA SER A 272 5.68 24.46 -22.82
C SER A 272 6.06 23.36 -21.82
N ASN A 273 5.46 23.39 -20.65
CA ASN A 273 5.48 22.28 -19.71
C ASN A 273 4.48 21.23 -20.20
N SER A 274 4.93 19.99 -20.36
CA SER A 274 4.01 18.88 -20.55
C SER A 274 3.79 18.17 -19.21
N VAL A 275 2.53 17.87 -18.94
CA VAL A 275 2.13 17.12 -17.74
C VAL A 275 1.44 15.86 -18.20
N GLU A 276 1.80 14.74 -17.61
CA GLU A 276 1.11 13.48 -17.78
C GLU A 276 0.63 13.02 -16.41
N VAL A 277 -0.64 12.64 -16.31
CA VAL A 277 -1.25 12.12 -15.08
C VAL A 277 -1.91 10.79 -15.40
N VAL A 278 -1.53 9.76 -14.69
CA VAL A 278 -2.23 8.46 -14.68
C VAL A 278 -2.84 8.27 -13.30
N ASP A 279 -4.17 8.15 -13.26
CA ASP A 279 -4.90 7.77 -12.05
C ASP A 279 -5.33 6.32 -12.18
N GLY A 280 -5.05 5.50 -11.17
CA GLY A 280 -5.38 4.10 -11.07
C GLY A 280 -6.35 3.81 -9.93
N LEU A 281 -7.26 2.86 -10.17
CA LEU A 281 -8.15 2.29 -9.16
C LEU A 281 -8.15 0.78 -9.35
N ALA A 282 -7.65 0.05 -8.37
CA ALA A 282 -7.69 -1.40 -8.32
C ALA A 282 -8.64 -1.87 -7.21
N ALA A 283 -9.49 -2.84 -7.52
CA ALA A 283 -10.33 -3.56 -6.57
C ALA A 283 -9.87 -5.01 -6.50
N TYR A 284 -9.80 -5.57 -5.28
CA TYR A 284 -9.32 -6.93 -5.02
C TYR A 284 -10.43 -7.76 -4.43
N SER A 285 -10.61 -8.98 -4.98
CA SER A 285 -11.65 -9.92 -4.56
C SER A 285 -11.22 -11.37 -4.77
N GLY A 286 -12.11 -12.33 -4.52
CA GLY A 286 -11.89 -13.73 -4.87
C GLY A 286 -10.65 -14.36 -4.21
N PHE A 287 -10.27 -13.92 -3.00
CA PHE A 287 -9.11 -14.46 -2.27
C PHE A 287 -9.29 -15.95 -2.02
N ARG A 288 -8.37 -16.76 -2.54
CA ARG A 288 -8.37 -18.21 -2.42
C ARG A 288 -6.97 -18.75 -2.18
N GLN A 289 -6.85 -19.81 -1.43
CA GLN A 289 -5.59 -20.54 -1.34
C GLN A 289 -5.36 -21.33 -2.63
N ALA A 290 -4.18 -21.18 -3.24
CA ALA A 290 -3.77 -22.05 -4.32
C ALA A 290 -3.61 -23.47 -3.75
N GLY A 291 -4.32 -24.44 -4.32
CA GLY A 291 -4.13 -25.84 -3.93
C GLY A 291 -2.75 -26.30 -4.35
N VAL A 292 -1.87 -26.63 -3.38
CA VAL A 292 -0.62 -27.30 -3.67
C VAL A 292 -0.94 -28.77 -3.89
N SER A 293 -1.03 -29.22 -5.15
CA SER A 293 -0.93 -30.65 -5.42
C SER A 293 0.55 -31.03 -5.24
N THR A 294 0.83 -32.07 -4.48
CA THR A 294 2.17 -32.61 -4.19
C THR A 294 2.86 -33.26 -5.40
N GLN A 295 2.35 -33.06 -6.60
CA GLN A 295 3.03 -33.33 -7.85
C GLN A 295 3.48 -32.00 -8.45
N GLU A 296 4.73 -31.89 -8.81
CA GLU A 296 5.52 -30.74 -9.29
C GLU A 296 4.94 -29.96 -10.50
N GLU A 297 3.62 -29.83 -10.62
CA GLU A 297 2.96 -29.02 -11.62
C GLU A 297 2.17 -27.88 -10.94
N PHE A 298 2.65 -26.67 -11.15
CA PHE A 298 1.88 -25.47 -10.87
C PHE A 298 0.73 -25.39 -11.91
N ARG A 299 -0.43 -25.97 -11.57
CA ARG A 299 -1.62 -25.79 -12.40
C ARG A 299 -2.32 -24.49 -12.00
N VAL A 300 -2.27 -23.51 -12.89
CA VAL A 300 -3.17 -22.37 -12.81
C VAL A 300 -4.60 -22.90 -12.94
N PRO A 301 -5.53 -22.63 -11.99
CA PRO A 301 -6.90 -23.09 -12.09
C PRO A 301 -7.54 -22.58 -13.40
N GLU A 302 -8.16 -23.46 -14.17
CA GLU A 302 -8.97 -23.04 -15.31
C GLU A 302 -10.12 -22.12 -14.83
N PRO A 303 -10.44 -21.04 -15.56
CA PRO A 303 -11.58 -20.21 -15.24
C PRO A 303 -12.86 -21.05 -15.35
N GLN A 304 -13.67 -21.04 -14.29
CA GLN A 304 -14.96 -21.72 -14.32
C GLN A 304 -15.85 -21.03 -15.37
N PRO A 305 -16.51 -21.78 -16.26
CA PRO A 305 -17.48 -21.21 -17.18
C PRO A 305 -18.65 -20.61 -16.40
N ARG A 306 -19.01 -19.37 -16.78
CA ARG A 306 -20.17 -18.63 -16.24
C ARG A 306 -21.47 -19.20 -16.79
#